data_ac28addfd083cfe20404d64374cdaf52
#
_entry.id   ac28addfd083cfe20404d64374cdaf52
#
_cell.length_a   1.000
_cell.length_b   1.000
_cell.length_c   1.000
_cell.angle_alpha   90.00
_cell.angle_beta   90.00
_cell.angle_gamma   90.00
#
_symmetry.space_group_name_H-M   'P 1'
#
loop_
_entity.id
_entity.type
_entity.pdbx_description
1 polymer ?
#
loop_
_entity_poly.entity_id
_entity_poly.type
_entity_poly.pdbx_seq_one_letter_code
_entity_poly.pdbx_strand_id
1 'polypeptide(L)'
;MKILLHIFIIFIFLGCVKEPSIPLGIENLEKTFLSIDNTIDRNESAEFAYKILEYTSSLKYKYDLEYPPLYHNFLVNSGLKNRGLCWHFANDMLIFILDQKYKSFDYYIVGASIDDYWDEHNAIVVTCKGCSYKQGIILDAWRNSGNLYYSTVEDDYEYKWIQRGQKNKFKI
;
A
#
# COMPACT_ATOMS: atom_id res chain seq x y z
N MET A 1 5.04 -49.02 29.30
CA MET A 1 5.56 -47.63 29.46
C MET A 1 6.32 -47.09 28.25
N LYS A 2 7.04 -47.89 27.48
CA LYS A 2 7.80 -47.43 26.29
C LYS A 2 6.93 -47.08 25.05
N ILE A 3 5.78 -47.71 24.87
CA ILE A 3 4.85 -47.50 23.76
C ILE A 3 4.12 -46.14 23.87
N LEU A 4 3.76 -45.72 25.08
CA LEU A 4 3.09 -44.41 25.31
C LEU A 4 3.99 -43.22 25.00
N LEU A 5 5.31 -43.37 25.18
CA LEU A 5 6.28 -42.30 24.89
C LEU A 5 6.41 -42.05 23.38
N HIS A 6 6.29 -43.07 22.54
CA HIS A 6 6.37 -42.93 21.09
C HIS A 6 5.13 -42.28 20.46
N ILE A 7 3.96 -42.46 21.07
CA ILE A 7 2.72 -41.81 20.60
C ILE A 7 2.74 -40.32 20.92
N PHE A 8 3.37 -39.91 22.03
CA PHE A 8 3.46 -38.50 22.40
C PHE A 8 4.40 -37.69 21.45
N ILE A 9 5.44 -38.33 20.93
CA ILE A 9 6.40 -37.67 20.00
C ILE A 9 5.79 -37.44 18.62
N ILE A 10 4.85 -38.28 18.17
CA ILE A 10 4.20 -38.12 16.84
C ILE A 10 3.24 -36.93 16.83
N PHE A 11 2.64 -36.54 17.96
CA PHE A 11 1.73 -35.40 18.06
C PHE A 11 2.42 -34.03 17.99
N ILE A 12 3.72 -33.95 18.21
CA ILE A 12 4.47 -32.67 18.20
C ILE A 12 4.76 -32.19 16.76
N PHE A 13 4.64 -33.04 15.74
CA PHE A 13 4.91 -32.69 14.34
C PHE A 13 3.66 -32.33 13.52
N LEU A 14 2.47 -32.33 14.11
CA LEU A 14 1.30 -31.72 13.48
C LEU A 14 1.28 -30.21 13.78
N GLY A 15 2.39 -29.54 13.47
CA GLY A 15 2.38 -28.09 13.39
C GLY A 15 1.39 -27.68 12.31
N CYS A 16 0.34 -26.96 12.67
CA CYS A 16 -0.53 -26.30 11.71
C CYS A 16 0.36 -25.41 10.81
N VAL A 17 0.63 -25.87 9.60
CA VAL A 17 1.11 -24.98 8.54
C VAL A 17 -0.06 -24.02 8.30
N LYS A 18 0.06 -22.81 8.85
CA LYS A 18 -0.87 -21.73 8.56
C LYS A 18 -0.73 -21.44 7.08
N GLU A 19 -1.72 -21.84 6.27
CA GLU A 19 -1.76 -21.41 4.88
C GLU A 19 -1.63 -19.89 4.85
N PRO A 20 -0.79 -19.32 3.94
CA PRO A 20 -0.69 -17.89 3.80
C PRO A 20 -2.10 -17.36 3.49
N SER A 21 -2.65 -16.58 4.42
CA SER A 21 -3.96 -15.96 4.21
C SER A 21 -3.84 -15.01 3.04
N ILE A 22 -4.51 -15.33 1.94
CA ILE A 22 -4.61 -14.44 0.77
C ILE A 22 -5.25 -13.13 1.27
N PRO A 23 -4.60 -11.96 1.12
CA PRO A 23 -5.17 -10.70 1.55
C PRO A 23 -6.54 -10.47 0.91
N LEU A 24 -7.53 -10.10 1.73
CA LEU A 24 -8.87 -9.74 1.24
C LEU A 24 -8.76 -8.60 0.21
N GLY A 25 -9.38 -8.78 -0.95
CA GLY A 25 -9.43 -7.74 -2.00
C GLY A 25 -8.41 -7.88 -3.12
N ILE A 26 -7.53 -8.90 -3.13
CA ILE A 26 -6.55 -9.10 -4.22
C ILE A 26 -7.21 -9.13 -5.59
N GLU A 27 -8.24 -9.97 -5.77
CA GLU A 27 -8.92 -10.11 -7.06
C GLU A 27 -9.54 -8.79 -7.54
N ASN A 28 -10.04 -7.98 -6.61
CA ASN A 28 -10.61 -6.69 -6.95
C ASN A 28 -9.53 -5.70 -7.37
N LEU A 29 -8.40 -5.64 -6.64
CA LEU A 29 -7.30 -4.75 -6.99
C LEU A 29 -6.61 -5.18 -8.29
N GLU A 30 -6.42 -6.49 -8.53
CA GLU A 30 -5.93 -7.01 -9.81
C GLU A 30 -6.83 -6.57 -10.97
N LYS A 31 -8.15 -6.77 -10.85
CA LYS A 31 -9.11 -6.34 -11.87
C LYS A 31 -9.07 -4.82 -12.08
N THR A 32 -8.90 -4.06 -11.00
CA THR A 32 -8.78 -2.61 -11.07
C THR A 32 -7.52 -2.18 -11.84
N PHE A 33 -6.37 -2.82 -11.61
CA PHE A 33 -5.17 -2.56 -12.40
C PHE A 33 -5.35 -2.93 -13.87
N LEU A 34 -5.94 -4.10 -14.16
CA LEU A 34 -6.21 -4.54 -15.53
C LEU A 34 -7.20 -3.63 -16.28
N SER A 35 -8.04 -2.89 -15.56
CA SER A 35 -9.00 -1.95 -16.16
C SER A 35 -8.37 -0.64 -16.63
N ILE A 36 -7.11 -0.34 -16.25
CA ILE A 36 -6.42 0.88 -16.67
C ILE A 36 -6.16 0.84 -18.18
N ASP A 37 -5.59 -0.25 -18.68
CA ASP A 37 -5.25 -0.43 -20.08
C ASP A 37 -5.01 -1.90 -20.43
N ASN A 38 -5.29 -2.28 -21.69
CA ASN A 38 -5.12 -3.65 -22.18
C ASN A 38 -3.66 -4.10 -22.37
N THR A 39 -2.70 -3.17 -22.27
CA THR A 39 -1.27 -3.46 -22.35
C THR A 39 -0.68 -3.94 -21.01
N ILE A 40 -1.46 -3.88 -19.93
CA ILE A 40 -1.00 -4.33 -18.61
C ILE A 40 -0.93 -5.85 -18.56
N ASP A 41 0.24 -6.38 -18.20
CA ASP A 41 0.46 -7.81 -18.02
C ASP A 41 -0.34 -8.35 -16.84
N ARG A 42 -1.08 -9.44 -17.06
CA ARG A 42 -1.94 -10.05 -16.03
C ARG A 42 -1.13 -10.57 -14.83
N ASN A 43 0.03 -11.18 -15.09
CA ASN A 43 0.83 -11.76 -14.01
C ASN A 43 1.45 -10.65 -13.15
N GLU A 44 1.95 -9.57 -13.79
CA GLU A 44 2.43 -8.38 -13.05
C GLU A 44 1.30 -7.75 -12.23
N SER A 45 0.09 -7.66 -12.79
CA SER A 45 -1.08 -7.12 -12.09
C SER A 45 -1.45 -7.95 -10.85
N ALA A 46 -1.51 -9.28 -10.98
CA ALA A 46 -1.82 -10.18 -9.87
C ALA A 46 -0.74 -10.13 -8.78
N GLU A 47 0.53 -10.18 -9.19
CA GLU A 47 1.66 -10.10 -8.27
C GLU A 47 1.70 -8.76 -7.55
N PHE A 48 1.48 -7.66 -8.27
CA PHE A 48 1.46 -6.33 -7.70
C PHE A 48 0.32 -6.16 -6.69
N ALA A 49 -0.90 -6.59 -7.03
CA ALA A 49 -2.05 -6.53 -6.13
C ALA A 49 -1.76 -7.28 -4.82
N TYR A 50 -1.19 -8.49 -4.91
CA TYR A 50 -0.80 -9.27 -3.74
C TYR A 50 0.23 -8.53 -2.88
N LYS A 51 1.35 -8.17 -3.49
CA LYS A 51 2.50 -7.60 -2.78
C LYS A 51 2.19 -6.24 -2.14
N ILE A 52 1.43 -5.38 -2.83
CA ILE A 52 1.13 -4.05 -2.27
C ILE A 52 0.15 -4.12 -1.10
N LEU A 53 -0.84 -5.02 -1.13
CA LEU A 53 -1.76 -5.24 -0.03
C LEU A 53 -1.02 -5.80 1.20
N GLU A 54 -0.13 -6.76 1.00
CA GLU A 54 0.71 -7.32 2.06
C GLU A 54 1.63 -6.24 2.65
N TYR A 55 2.32 -5.51 1.79
CA TYR A 55 3.24 -4.46 2.22
C TYR A 55 2.55 -3.36 3.02
N THR A 56 1.43 -2.82 2.53
CA THR A 56 0.70 -1.76 3.25
C THR A 56 0.17 -2.25 4.59
N SER A 57 -0.30 -3.50 4.67
CA SER A 57 -0.67 -4.12 5.94
C SER A 57 0.51 -4.22 6.91
N SER A 58 1.73 -4.50 6.41
CA SER A 58 2.93 -4.56 7.24
C SER A 58 3.33 -3.19 7.83
N LEU A 59 3.00 -2.09 7.13
CA LEU A 59 3.28 -0.74 7.60
C LEU A 59 2.54 -0.38 8.89
N LYS A 60 1.42 -1.05 9.20
CA LYS A 60 0.72 -0.90 10.48
C LYS A 60 1.64 -1.20 11.66
N TYR A 61 2.36 -2.30 11.56
CA TYR A 61 3.31 -2.73 12.59
C TYR A 61 4.59 -1.91 12.54
N LYS A 62 5.10 -1.64 11.34
CA LYS A 62 6.33 -0.85 11.15
C LYS A 62 6.23 0.55 11.75
N TYR A 63 5.06 1.18 11.65
CA TYR A 63 4.82 2.53 12.16
C TYR A 63 4.18 2.54 13.55
N ASP A 64 3.82 1.38 14.08
CA ASP A 64 3.08 1.26 15.34
C ASP A 64 1.84 2.17 15.32
N LEU A 65 0.97 1.94 14.31
CA LEU A 65 -0.13 2.84 13.99
C LEU A 65 -1.22 2.87 15.05
N GLU A 66 -1.71 4.07 15.32
CA GLU A 66 -2.91 4.33 16.12
C GLU A 66 -4.06 4.79 15.22
N TYR A 67 -5.28 4.46 15.60
CA TYR A 67 -6.48 4.89 14.91
C TYR A 67 -7.17 6.03 15.68
N PRO A 68 -7.78 7.02 15.02
CA PRO A 68 -7.81 7.27 13.57
C PRO A 68 -6.53 7.92 13.03
N PRO A 69 -6.34 8.00 11.68
CA PRO A 69 -5.13 8.54 11.07
C PRO A 69 -4.72 9.94 11.56
N LEU A 70 -5.68 10.84 11.76
CA LEU A 70 -5.41 12.18 12.28
C LEU A 70 -4.87 12.17 13.70
N TYR A 71 -5.32 11.24 14.54
CA TYR A 71 -4.74 11.07 15.87
C TYR A 71 -3.30 10.59 15.78
N HIS A 72 -3.02 9.64 14.88
CA HIS A 72 -1.66 9.21 14.63
C HIS A 72 -0.76 10.37 14.13
N ASN A 73 -1.28 11.23 13.24
CA ASN A 73 -0.57 12.44 12.80
C ASN A 73 -0.20 13.33 13.99
N PHE A 74 -1.12 13.55 14.93
CA PHE A 74 -0.83 14.30 16.15
C PHE A 74 0.32 13.68 16.94
N LEU A 75 0.33 12.35 17.11
CA LEU A 75 1.42 11.66 17.82
C LEU A 75 2.76 11.80 17.11
N VAL A 76 2.80 11.76 15.78
CA VAL A 76 4.03 11.97 14.99
C VAL A 76 4.49 13.42 15.12
N ASN A 77 3.59 14.39 14.95
CA ASN A 77 3.92 15.81 14.98
C ASN A 77 4.36 16.28 16.38
N SER A 78 3.89 15.61 17.42
CA SER A 78 4.34 15.86 18.81
C SER A 78 5.62 15.12 19.23
N GLY A 79 6.21 14.31 18.31
CA GLY A 79 7.41 13.54 18.59
C GLY A 79 7.20 12.26 19.41
N LEU A 80 5.95 11.86 19.67
CA LEU A 80 5.62 10.62 20.39
C LEU A 80 5.70 9.38 19.48
N LYS A 81 5.58 9.58 18.18
CA LYS A 81 5.78 8.55 17.14
C LYS A 81 6.74 9.09 16.07
N ASN A 82 7.43 8.20 15.37
CA ASN A 82 8.48 8.62 14.43
C ASN A 82 7.98 8.72 12.98
N ARG A 83 6.98 7.91 12.59
CA ARG A 83 6.50 7.76 11.21
C ARG A 83 5.00 7.46 11.20
N GLY A 84 4.36 7.59 10.01
CA GLY A 84 2.95 7.24 9.81
C GLY A 84 2.12 8.39 9.23
N LEU A 85 2.76 9.51 8.84
CA LEU A 85 2.09 10.57 8.06
C LEU A 85 1.83 10.09 6.62
N CYS A 86 0.89 10.72 5.92
CA CYS A 86 0.53 10.35 4.54
C CYS A 86 1.75 10.28 3.60
N TRP A 87 2.67 11.23 3.70
CA TRP A 87 3.88 11.24 2.88
C TRP A 87 4.87 10.12 3.24
N HIS A 88 4.88 9.62 4.48
CA HIS A 88 5.66 8.43 4.85
C HIS A 88 5.14 7.19 4.13
N PHE A 89 3.80 7.03 4.08
CA PHE A 89 3.18 5.95 3.35
C PHE A 89 3.46 6.03 1.85
N ALA A 90 3.22 7.20 1.25
CA ALA A 90 3.47 7.40 -0.19
C ALA A 90 4.93 7.10 -0.56
N ASN A 91 5.89 7.57 0.24
CA ASN A 91 7.30 7.34 -0.02
C ASN A 91 7.72 5.87 0.14
N ASP A 92 7.36 5.23 1.27
CA ASP A 92 7.73 3.84 1.52
C ASP A 92 7.07 2.88 0.51
N MET A 93 5.81 3.16 0.12
CA MET A 93 5.12 2.41 -0.94
C MET A 93 5.82 2.59 -2.29
N LEU A 94 6.20 3.82 -2.66
CA LEU A 94 6.89 4.08 -3.92
C LEU A 94 8.23 3.33 -3.99
N ILE A 95 9.05 3.40 -2.93
CA ILE A 95 10.32 2.68 -2.86
C ILE A 95 10.09 1.19 -3.04
N PHE A 96 9.12 0.62 -2.30
CA PHE A 96 8.76 -0.78 -2.40
C PHE A 96 8.34 -1.20 -3.82
N ILE A 97 7.49 -0.41 -4.47
CA ILE A 97 6.99 -0.69 -5.82
C ILE A 97 8.12 -0.62 -6.85
N LEU A 98 8.98 0.39 -6.77
CA LEU A 98 10.11 0.55 -7.70
C LEU A 98 11.10 -0.61 -7.63
N ASP A 99 11.28 -1.21 -6.45
CA ASP A 99 12.14 -2.39 -6.28
C ASP A 99 11.59 -3.65 -6.97
N GLN A 100 10.27 -3.74 -7.20
CA GLN A 100 9.65 -4.86 -7.92
C GLN A 100 9.96 -4.85 -9.42
N LYS A 101 10.29 -3.70 -10.01
CA LYS A 101 10.70 -3.54 -11.43
C LYS A 101 9.65 -3.99 -12.46
N TYR A 102 8.36 -3.81 -12.15
CA TYR A 102 7.28 -4.07 -13.10
C TYR A 102 7.43 -3.25 -14.37
N LYS A 103 7.10 -3.84 -15.53
CA LYS A 103 7.29 -3.23 -16.86
C LYS A 103 6.02 -2.59 -17.38
N SER A 104 4.87 -3.06 -16.94
CA SER A 104 3.54 -2.61 -17.41
C SER A 104 3.11 -1.28 -16.80
N PHE A 105 3.78 -0.83 -15.73
CA PHE A 105 3.30 0.29 -14.93
C PHE A 105 4.26 1.48 -14.92
N ASP A 106 3.67 2.68 -14.80
CA ASP A 106 4.33 3.91 -14.38
C ASP A 106 3.71 4.40 -13.06
N TYR A 107 4.47 5.17 -12.29
CA TYR A 107 4.11 5.60 -10.95
C TYR A 107 4.28 7.10 -10.79
N TYR A 108 3.34 7.71 -10.08
CA TYR A 108 3.37 9.14 -9.77
C TYR A 108 3.12 9.36 -8.29
N ILE A 109 3.81 10.33 -7.71
CA ILE A 109 3.39 10.90 -6.44
C ILE A 109 2.42 12.02 -6.74
N VAL A 110 1.29 11.99 -6.06
CA VAL A 110 0.25 13.00 -6.16
C VAL A 110 0.01 13.63 -4.79
N GLY A 111 -0.42 14.88 -4.82
CA GLY A 111 -0.84 15.63 -3.63
C GLY A 111 -2.21 16.23 -3.84
N ALA A 112 -2.92 16.42 -2.74
CA ALA A 112 -4.12 17.22 -2.67
C ALA A 112 -3.94 18.31 -1.61
N SER A 113 -4.67 19.42 -1.74
CA SER A 113 -4.56 20.59 -0.84
C SER A 113 -3.11 21.01 -0.60
N ILE A 114 -2.31 21.06 -1.69
CA ILE A 114 -0.87 21.34 -1.61
C ILE A 114 -0.66 22.72 -1.01
N ASP A 115 0.31 22.85 -0.10
CA ASP A 115 0.64 24.03 0.70
C ASP A 115 -0.39 24.37 1.80
N ASP A 116 -1.42 23.55 2.01
CA ASP A 116 -2.27 23.64 3.19
C ASP A 116 -1.73 22.74 4.30
N TYR A 117 -1.23 23.36 5.37
CA TYR A 117 -0.54 22.62 6.45
C TYR A 117 -1.42 21.56 7.12
N TRP A 118 -2.73 21.76 7.18
CA TRP A 118 -3.66 20.87 7.87
C TRP A 118 -4.29 19.82 6.97
N ASP A 119 -4.49 20.16 5.70
CA ASP A 119 -5.27 19.35 4.75
C ASP A 119 -4.40 18.75 3.63
N GLU A 120 -3.09 19.09 3.59
CA GLU A 120 -2.21 18.52 2.59
C GLU A 120 -2.14 17.00 2.71
N HIS A 121 -2.47 16.32 1.63
CA HIS A 121 -2.47 14.87 1.57
C HIS A 121 -1.63 14.34 0.39
N ASN A 122 -0.98 13.19 0.59
CA ASN A 122 -0.10 12.58 -0.38
C ASN A 122 -0.47 11.11 -0.59
N ALA A 123 -0.47 10.69 -1.85
CA ALA A 123 -0.70 9.31 -2.25
C ALA A 123 0.14 8.95 -3.48
N ILE A 124 0.02 7.70 -3.95
CA ILE A 124 0.62 7.22 -5.19
C ILE A 124 -0.48 6.99 -6.22
N VAL A 125 -0.19 7.32 -7.47
CA VAL A 125 -0.95 6.84 -8.63
C VAL A 125 -0.13 5.79 -9.35
N VAL A 126 -0.79 4.69 -9.68
CA VAL A 126 -0.30 3.64 -10.57
C VAL A 126 -1.05 3.73 -11.88
N THR A 127 -0.35 3.73 -13.00
CA THR A 127 -0.95 3.83 -14.33
C THR A 127 -0.23 2.91 -15.32
N CYS A 128 -0.80 2.73 -16.52
CA CYS A 128 -0.11 2.00 -17.59
C CYS A 128 1.16 2.72 -18.03
N LYS A 129 2.09 1.97 -18.63
CA LYS A 129 3.35 2.52 -19.12
C LYS A 129 3.13 3.62 -20.14
N GLY A 130 3.65 4.82 -19.87
CA GLY A 130 3.48 6.01 -20.72
C GLY A 130 2.13 6.71 -20.60
N CYS A 131 1.23 6.25 -19.72
CA CYS A 131 -0.08 6.88 -19.53
C CYS A 131 -0.02 8.06 -18.56
N SER A 132 -1.03 8.95 -18.67
CA SER A 132 -1.18 10.07 -17.74
C SER A 132 -1.60 9.59 -16.35
N TYR A 133 -1.14 10.26 -15.29
CA TYR A 133 -1.59 9.96 -13.92
C TYR A 133 -3.12 10.04 -13.75
N LYS A 134 -3.80 10.87 -14.54
CA LYS A 134 -5.27 11.01 -14.49
C LYS A 134 -6.02 9.73 -14.86
N GLN A 135 -5.39 8.84 -15.61
CA GLN A 135 -5.94 7.57 -16.05
C GLN A 135 -5.64 6.43 -15.07
N GLY A 136 -4.93 6.73 -13.99
CA GLY A 136 -4.42 5.73 -13.07
C GLY A 136 -5.35 5.45 -11.88
N ILE A 137 -4.83 4.59 -11.04
CA ILE A 137 -5.45 4.17 -9.77
C ILE A 137 -4.69 4.79 -8.61
N ILE A 138 -5.39 5.48 -7.73
CA ILE A 138 -4.87 5.95 -6.44
C ILE A 138 -4.61 4.75 -5.55
N LEU A 139 -3.47 4.77 -4.89
CA LEU A 139 -3.11 3.88 -3.79
C LEU A 139 -2.82 4.72 -2.55
N ASP A 140 -3.67 4.62 -1.54
CA ASP A 140 -3.59 5.39 -0.31
C ASP A 140 -3.76 4.48 0.92
N ALA A 141 -2.66 4.18 1.59
CA ALA A 141 -2.68 3.35 2.80
C ALA A 141 -2.84 4.17 4.09
N TRP A 142 -2.63 5.49 4.05
CA TRP A 142 -2.80 6.35 5.23
C TRP A 142 -4.27 6.49 5.62
N ARG A 143 -5.16 6.74 4.66
CA ARG A 143 -6.59 7.01 4.85
C ARG A 143 -7.29 6.00 5.76
N ASN A 144 -6.93 4.73 5.66
CA ASN A 144 -7.50 3.63 6.43
C ASN A 144 -6.48 2.97 7.38
N SER A 145 -5.53 3.76 7.93
CA SER A 145 -4.54 3.29 8.91
C SER A 145 -3.85 1.99 8.50
N GLY A 146 -3.26 1.98 7.30
CA GLY A 146 -2.51 0.84 6.75
C GLY A 146 -3.35 -0.17 5.97
N ASN A 147 -4.70 -0.06 5.94
CA ASN A 147 -5.51 -0.77 4.97
C ASN A 147 -5.52 0.05 3.67
N LEU A 148 -5.10 -0.57 2.58
CA LEU A 148 -5.01 0.13 1.30
C LEU A 148 -6.39 0.56 0.81
N TYR A 149 -6.59 1.88 0.67
CA TYR A 149 -7.65 2.45 -0.15
C TYR A 149 -7.16 2.54 -1.60
N TYR A 150 -8.04 2.26 -2.56
CA TYR A 150 -7.77 2.44 -3.97
C TYR A 150 -9.05 2.78 -4.75
N SER A 151 -8.91 3.63 -5.74
CA SER A 151 -9.96 4.00 -6.70
C SER A 151 -9.30 4.56 -7.95
N THR A 152 -10.06 4.81 -9.01
CA THR A 152 -9.55 5.65 -10.09
C THR A 152 -9.27 7.07 -9.58
N VAL A 153 -8.35 7.80 -10.24
CA VAL A 153 -8.10 9.20 -9.90
C VAL A 153 -9.36 10.04 -10.05
N GLU A 154 -10.23 9.69 -11.01
CA GLU A 154 -11.45 10.41 -11.33
C GLU A 154 -12.57 10.15 -10.31
N ASP A 155 -12.67 8.94 -9.76
CA ASP A 155 -13.71 8.53 -8.82
C ASP A 155 -13.37 8.83 -7.36
N ASP A 156 -12.18 9.33 -7.06
CA ASP A 156 -11.85 9.78 -5.71
C ASP A 156 -12.36 11.19 -5.46
N TYR A 157 -13.59 11.31 -5.03
CA TYR A 157 -14.26 12.60 -4.80
C TYR A 157 -13.79 13.32 -3.53
N GLU A 158 -13.08 12.65 -2.65
CA GLU A 158 -12.59 13.24 -1.40
C GLU A 158 -11.41 14.18 -1.65
N TYR A 159 -10.56 13.85 -2.64
CA TYR A 159 -9.35 14.61 -2.92
C TYR A 159 -9.23 15.00 -4.40
N LYS A 160 -8.83 16.26 -4.66
CA LYS A 160 -8.42 16.70 -6.00
C LYS A 160 -6.92 16.47 -6.17
N TRP A 161 -6.58 15.36 -6.78
CA TRP A 161 -5.21 14.95 -6.96
C TRP A 161 -4.48 15.74 -8.04
N ILE A 162 -3.29 16.24 -7.70
CA ILE A 162 -2.37 16.94 -8.59
C ILE A 162 -1.03 16.22 -8.57
N GLN A 163 -0.46 15.96 -9.76
CA GLN A 163 0.86 15.36 -9.84
C GLN A 163 1.88 16.28 -9.16
N ARG A 164 2.61 15.76 -8.20
CA ARG A 164 3.80 16.45 -7.68
C ARG A 164 4.94 16.30 -8.67
N GLY A 165 5.54 17.43 -9.09
CA GLY A 165 6.68 17.41 -9.98
C GLY A 165 7.80 16.51 -9.43
N GLN A 166 8.56 15.86 -10.30
CA GLN A 166 9.67 14.94 -9.98
C GLN A 166 10.82 15.55 -9.18
N LYS A 167 10.73 16.79 -8.72
CA LYS A 167 11.81 17.48 -8.00
C LYS A 167 11.75 17.25 -6.49
N ASN A 168 12.42 16.16 -6.05
CA ASN A 168 13.29 16.13 -4.85
C ASN A 168 12.78 16.79 -3.54
N LYS A 169 11.49 16.71 -3.21
CA LYS A 169 11.04 17.12 -1.86
C LYS A 169 10.82 15.95 -0.90
N PHE A 170 10.94 14.73 -1.38
CA PHE A 170 10.96 13.58 -0.47
C PHE A 170 12.40 13.36 -0.03
N LYS A 171 12.77 13.88 1.15
CA LYS A 171 14.01 13.48 1.81
C LYS A 171 13.87 12.00 2.15
N ILE A 172 14.59 11.16 1.42
CA ILE A 172 14.87 9.76 1.76
C ILE A 172 15.73 9.72 3.01
#